data_308a169a40946bd0f53775df5e28c829
#
_entry.id   308a169a40946bd0f53775df5e28c829
#
_cell.length_a   1.000
_cell.length_b   1.000
_cell.length_c   1.000
_cell.angle_alpha   90.00
_cell.angle_beta   90.00
_cell.angle_gamma   90.00
#
_symmetry.space_group_name_H-M   'P 1'
#
loop_
_entity.id
_entity.type
_entity.pdbx_description
1 polymer ?
#
loop_
_entity_poly.entity_id
_entity_poly.type
_entity_poly.pdbx_seq_one_letter_code
_entity_poly.pdbx_strand_id
1 'polypeptide(L)'
;AGAGAVLQGILRNPLADPFILGTSSAAAAGVILAGVLGFQHYSALYFMSLGFALLSIFVVYRIAQFNGKTPVQTLILAGVIVNLFFNAAVFLCFSVFFRESYTVLFYLLGTLTEGDWGLIGISGTIILFGLVFTWLFSRELNILTQGEATAFHLGVNVGRAKKLLFIASSAMVAAAVAV
;
A
#
# COMPACT_ATOMS: atom_id res chain seq x y z
N ALA A 1 -4.32 -10.79 -4.67
CA ALA A 1 -5.76 -10.97 -4.90
C ALA A 1 -6.60 -10.50 -3.70
N GLY A 2 -6.42 -11.04 -2.46
CA GLY A 2 -7.25 -10.72 -1.29
C GLY A 2 -7.31 -9.22 -0.94
N ALA A 3 -6.16 -8.54 -0.88
CA ALA A 3 -6.10 -7.10 -0.63
C ALA A 3 -6.85 -6.28 -1.69
N GLY A 4 -6.75 -6.67 -2.96
CA GLY A 4 -7.48 -6.03 -4.05
C GLY A 4 -8.99 -6.16 -3.89
N ALA A 5 -9.49 -7.35 -3.57
CA ALA A 5 -10.91 -7.57 -3.33
C ALA A 5 -11.46 -6.72 -2.17
N VAL A 6 -10.69 -6.59 -1.08
CA VAL A 6 -11.07 -5.73 0.06
C VAL A 6 -11.13 -4.27 -0.36
N LEU A 7 -10.13 -3.77 -1.10
CA LEU A 7 -10.11 -2.38 -1.56
C LEU A 7 -11.23 -2.10 -2.56
N GLN A 8 -11.51 -3.02 -3.50
CA GLN A 8 -12.64 -2.92 -4.42
C GLN A 8 -13.98 -2.83 -3.66
N GLY A 9 -14.15 -3.62 -2.59
CA GLY A 9 -15.31 -3.56 -1.72
C GLY A 9 -15.45 -2.22 -0.98
N ILE A 10 -14.37 -1.73 -0.35
CA ILE A 10 -14.36 -0.46 0.38
C ILE A 10 -14.62 0.72 -0.56
N LEU A 11 -13.98 0.72 -1.73
CA LEU A 11 -14.07 1.80 -2.72
C LEU A 11 -15.33 1.67 -3.60
N ARG A 12 -16.05 0.54 -3.49
CA ARG A 12 -17.20 0.20 -4.32
C ARG A 12 -16.93 0.39 -5.81
N ASN A 13 -15.73 0.00 -6.21
CA ASN A 13 -15.27 0.13 -7.56
C ASN A 13 -14.51 -1.15 -7.96
N PRO A 14 -15.03 -1.97 -8.88
CA PRO A 14 -14.37 -3.21 -9.31
C PRO A 14 -13.05 -2.97 -10.05
N LEU A 15 -12.81 -1.74 -10.50
CA LEU A 15 -11.55 -1.33 -11.16
C LEU A 15 -10.52 -0.76 -10.15
N ALA A 16 -10.83 -0.77 -8.85
CA ALA A 16 -9.89 -0.28 -7.85
C ALA A 16 -8.68 -1.21 -7.76
N ASP A 17 -7.51 -0.60 -7.91
CA ASP A 17 -6.23 -1.27 -7.81
C ASP A 17 -5.49 -0.79 -6.55
N PRO A 18 -4.91 -1.69 -5.74
CA PRO A 18 -4.06 -1.33 -4.62
C PRO A 18 -2.92 -0.38 -4.96
N PHE A 19 -2.37 -0.45 -6.17
CA PHE A 19 -1.27 0.41 -6.62
C PHE A 19 -1.68 1.88 -6.79
N ILE A 20 -2.96 2.18 -7.01
CA ILE A 20 -3.47 3.56 -7.08
C ILE A 20 -3.19 4.34 -5.77
N LEU A 21 -3.06 3.64 -4.64
CA LEU A 21 -2.74 4.24 -3.34
C LEU A 21 -1.27 4.65 -3.17
N GLY A 22 -0.45 4.52 -4.21
CA GLY A 22 0.95 4.92 -4.21
C GLY A 22 1.86 4.00 -3.39
N THR A 23 1.43 2.80 -3.06
CA THR A 23 2.21 1.84 -2.27
C THR A 23 3.46 1.38 -3.01
N SER A 24 3.34 1.06 -4.30
CA SER A 24 4.46 0.60 -5.13
C SER A 24 5.49 1.70 -5.38
N SER A 25 5.04 2.90 -5.76
CA SER A 25 5.95 4.04 -5.99
C SER A 25 6.66 4.47 -4.71
N ALA A 26 5.98 4.42 -3.57
CA ALA A 26 6.59 4.69 -2.27
C ALA A 26 7.61 3.60 -1.88
N ALA A 27 7.29 2.32 -2.10
CA ALA A 27 8.22 1.22 -1.88
C ALA A 27 9.50 1.41 -2.69
N ALA A 28 9.37 1.71 -3.97
CA ALA A 28 10.49 2.03 -4.86
C ALA A 28 11.31 3.23 -4.37
N ALA A 29 10.64 4.30 -3.91
CA ALA A 29 11.31 5.46 -3.31
C ALA A 29 12.11 5.07 -2.06
N GLY A 30 11.58 4.16 -1.23
CA GLY A 30 12.28 3.63 -0.05
C GLY A 30 13.56 2.89 -0.43
N VAL A 31 13.52 2.03 -1.44
CA VAL A 31 14.71 1.31 -1.95
C VAL A 31 15.76 2.28 -2.49
N ILE A 32 15.34 3.24 -3.31
CA ILE A 32 16.25 4.24 -3.88
C ILE A 32 16.92 5.07 -2.78
N LEU A 33 16.14 5.50 -1.79
CA LEU A 33 16.68 6.25 -0.66
C LEU A 33 17.68 5.41 0.14
N ALA A 34 17.39 4.13 0.37
CA ALA A 34 18.33 3.21 1.02
C ALA A 34 19.65 3.12 0.24
N GLY A 35 19.57 3.02 -1.10
CA GLY A 35 20.75 3.01 -1.97
C GLY A 35 21.56 4.32 -1.88
N VAL A 36 20.89 5.49 -1.88
CA VAL A 36 21.54 6.80 -1.70
C VAL A 36 22.23 6.89 -0.33
N LEU A 37 21.66 6.32 0.71
CA LEU A 37 22.24 6.26 2.07
C LEU A 37 23.37 5.21 2.21
N GLY A 38 23.67 4.45 1.15
CA GLY A 38 24.73 3.45 1.13
C GLY A 38 24.36 2.10 1.75
N PHE A 39 23.06 1.85 2.01
CA PHE A 39 22.62 0.54 2.47
C PHE A 39 22.62 -0.46 1.31
N GLN A 40 23.38 -1.56 1.46
CA GLN A 40 23.50 -2.61 0.43
C GLN A 40 22.90 -3.96 0.88
N HIS A 41 22.53 -4.09 2.16
CA HIS A 41 21.95 -5.33 2.68
C HIS A 41 20.48 -5.46 2.27
N TYR A 42 20.08 -6.63 1.77
CA TYR A 42 18.70 -6.93 1.38
C TYR A 42 17.67 -6.61 2.47
N SER A 43 18.02 -6.90 3.74
CA SER A 43 17.13 -6.59 4.87
C SER A 43 16.88 -5.08 5.02
N ALA A 44 17.89 -4.23 4.82
CA ALA A 44 17.73 -2.78 4.91
C ALA A 44 16.86 -2.24 3.77
N LEU A 45 17.08 -2.73 2.55
CA LEU A 45 16.26 -2.39 1.38
C LEU A 45 14.79 -2.79 1.62
N TYR A 46 14.56 -4.00 2.11
CA TYR A 46 13.24 -4.50 2.45
C TYR A 46 12.53 -3.62 3.48
N PHE A 47 13.16 -3.33 4.63
CA PHE A 47 12.51 -2.53 5.67
C PHE A 47 12.29 -1.08 5.24
N MET A 48 13.16 -0.50 4.42
CA MET A 48 12.96 0.83 3.84
C MET A 48 11.80 0.82 2.83
N SER A 49 11.73 -0.16 1.95
CA SER A 49 10.62 -0.38 1.02
C SER A 49 9.28 -0.50 1.76
N LEU A 50 9.21 -1.42 2.73
CA LEU A 50 8.03 -1.64 3.55
C LEU A 50 7.63 -0.38 4.35
N GLY A 51 8.59 0.30 4.97
CA GLY A 51 8.37 1.51 5.73
C GLY A 51 7.78 2.64 4.88
N PHE A 52 8.32 2.86 3.69
CA PHE A 52 7.81 3.88 2.76
C PHE A 52 6.44 3.52 2.19
N ALA A 53 6.20 2.24 1.89
CA ALA A 53 4.86 1.78 1.48
C ALA A 53 3.82 2.04 2.57
N LEU A 54 4.13 1.73 3.83
CA LEU A 54 3.25 2.02 4.97
C LEU A 54 3.10 3.52 5.22
N LEU A 55 4.15 4.31 5.04
CA LEU A 55 4.11 5.78 5.12
C LEU A 55 3.15 6.36 4.07
N SER A 56 3.23 5.88 2.83
CA SER A 56 2.30 6.28 1.75
C SER A 56 0.84 6.10 2.18
N ILE A 57 0.51 4.94 2.71
CA ILE A 57 -0.84 4.61 3.18
C ILE A 57 -1.29 5.57 4.29
N PHE A 58 -0.41 5.81 5.25
CA PHE A 58 -0.69 6.75 6.34
C PHE A 58 -0.94 8.16 5.82
N VAL A 59 -0.11 8.64 4.88
CA VAL A 59 -0.25 9.97 4.26
C VAL A 59 -1.56 10.05 3.47
N VAL A 60 -1.85 9.06 2.61
CA VAL A 60 -3.11 9.00 1.84
C VAL A 60 -4.32 9.04 2.76
N TYR A 61 -4.31 8.24 3.84
CA TYR A 61 -5.41 8.23 4.78
C TYR A 61 -5.59 9.58 5.50
N ARG A 62 -4.48 10.22 5.90
CA ARG A 62 -4.50 11.52 6.58
C ARG A 62 -5.01 12.64 5.66
N ILE A 63 -4.56 12.67 4.40
CA ILE A 63 -5.04 13.64 3.40
C ILE A 63 -6.53 13.41 3.09
N ALA A 64 -6.95 12.15 2.98
CA ALA A 64 -8.32 11.79 2.65
C ALA A 64 -9.32 12.03 3.79
N GLN A 65 -8.82 12.19 5.03
CA GLN A 65 -9.67 12.39 6.20
C GLN A 65 -10.15 13.84 6.27
N PHE A 66 -11.47 14.03 6.17
CA PHE A 66 -12.12 15.31 6.32
C PHE A 66 -13.28 15.22 7.33
N ASN A 67 -13.27 16.04 8.38
CA ASN A 67 -14.28 16.03 9.45
C ASN A 67 -14.59 14.64 10.03
N GLY A 68 -13.56 13.84 10.27
CA GLY A 68 -13.70 12.48 10.82
C GLY A 68 -14.24 11.43 9.85
N LYS A 69 -14.52 11.79 8.59
CA LYS A 69 -14.96 10.89 7.53
C LYS A 69 -13.88 10.75 6.46
N THR A 70 -13.87 9.62 5.77
CA THR A 70 -12.97 9.36 4.63
C THR A 70 -13.81 9.05 3.40
N PRO A 71 -14.24 10.07 2.64
CA PRO A 71 -14.98 9.87 1.39
C PRO A 71 -14.12 9.06 0.39
N VAL A 72 -14.76 8.17 -0.35
CA VAL A 72 -14.06 7.29 -1.31
C VAL A 72 -13.34 8.10 -2.39
N GLN A 73 -13.98 9.14 -2.92
CA GLN A 73 -13.39 10.01 -3.95
C GLN A 73 -12.13 10.70 -3.45
N THR A 74 -12.16 11.22 -2.21
CA THR A 74 -11.00 11.87 -1.60
C THR A 74 -9.85 10.88 -1.36
N LEU A 75 -10.18 9.64 -1.00
CA LEU A 75 -9.18 8.58 -0.79
C LEU A 75 -8.47 8.23 -2.10
N ILE A 76 -9.22 8.07 -3.20
CA ILE A 76 -8.65 7.80 -4.53
C ILE A 76 -7.79 8.98 -4.99
N LEU A 77 -8.31 10.20 -4.89
CA LEU A 77 -7.59 11.41 -5.31
C LEU A 77 -6.29 11.59 -4.51
N ALA A 78 -6.34 11.42 -3.19
CA ALA A 78 -5.16 11.47 -2.34
C ALA A 78 -4.13 10.40 -2.75
N GLY A 79 -4.58 9.17 -3.06
CA GLY A 79 -3.73 8.09 -3.55
C GLY A 79 -3.01 8.47 -4.84
N VAL A 80 -3.74 8.99 -5.83
CA VAL A 80 -3.16 9.44 -7.10
C VAL A 80 -2.11 10.54 -6.88
N ILE A 81 -2.40 11.54 -6.05
CA ILE A 81 -1.45 12.63 -5.75
C ILE A 81 -0.18 12.08 -5.09
N VAL A 82 -0.33 11.21 -4.08
CA VAL A 82 0.81 10.61 -3.39
C VAL A 82 1.62 9.71 -4.32
N ASN A 83 0.95 8.95 -5.20
CA ASN A 83 1.61 8.13 -6.21
C ASN A 83 2.46 8.98 -7.17
N LEU A 84 1.90 10.08 -7.70
CA LEU A 84 2.62 11.01 -8.57
C LEU A 84 3.81 11.65 -7.85
N PHE A 85 3.64 12.03 -6.58
CA PHE A 85 4.73 12.58 -5.77
C PHE A 85 5.89 11.60 -5.61
N PHE A 86 5.61 10.35 -5.22
CA PHE A 86 6.67 9.35 -5.06
C PHE A 86 7.32 8.97 -6.40
N ASN A 87 6.56 8.87 -7.49
CA ASN A 87 7.12 8.66 -8.82
C ASN A 87 8.06 9.81 -9.21
N ALA A 88 7.65 11.05 -9.02
CA ALA A 88 8.52 12.22 -9.29
C ALA A 88 9.80 12.19 -8.44
N ALA A 89 9.69 11.83 -7.14
CA ALA A 89 10.84 11.67 -6.27
C ALA A 89 11.79 10.56 -6.74
N VAL A 90 11.24 9.41 -7.15
CA VAL A 90 12.00 8.29 -7.74
C VAL A 90 12.78 8.76 -8.97
N PHE A 91 12.12 9.42 -9.93
CA PHE A 91 12.77 9.92 -11.14
C PHE A 91 13.85 10.96 -10.84
N LEU A 92 13.60 11.87 -9.89
CA LEU A 92 14.58 12.87 -9.47
C LEU A 92 15.81 12.21 -8.87
N CYS A 93 15.63 11.31 -7.90
CA CYS A 93 16.75 10.61 -7.28
C CYS A 93 17.53 9.78 -8.30
N PHE A 94 16.83 9.10 -9.20
CA PHE A 94 17.48 8.34 -10.27
C PHE A 94 18.34 9.25 -11.18
N SER A 95 17.81 10.39 -11.59
CA SER A 95 18.51 11.35 -12.45
C SER A 95 19.76 11.94 -11.80
N VAL A 96 19.76 12.13 -10.47
CA VAL A 96 20.85 12.77 -9.74
C VAL A 96 21.93 11.77 -9.30
N PHE A 97 21.52 10.62 -8.75
CA PHE A 97 22.44 9.71 -8.04
C PHE A 97 22.79 8.44 -8.81
N PHE A 98 21.98 8.03 -9.80
CA PHE A 98 22.12 6.71 -10.43
C PHE A 98 22.25 6.78 -11.96
N ARG A 99 22.80 7.86 -12.50
CA ARG A 99 22.91 8.12 -13.95
C ARG A 99 23.53 6.96 -14.76
N GLU A 100 24.39 6.14 -14.14
CA GLU A 100 25.09 5.04 -14.80
C GLU A 100 24.75 3.65 -14.24
N SER A 101 23.80 3.56 -13.29
CA SER A 101 23.49 2.29 -12.62
C SER A 101 22.25 1.62 -13.19
N TYR A 102 22.47 0.68 -14.11
CA TYR A 102 21.39 -0.19 -14.63
C TYR A 102 20.72 -1.05 -13.56
N THR A 103 21.43 -1.38 -12.48
CA THR A 103 20.91 -2.23 -11.38
C THR A 103 19.64 -1.66 -10.75
N VAL A 104 19.57 -0.34 -10.56
CA VAL A 104 18.39 0.31 -9.98
C VAL A 104 17.19 0.27 -10.93
N LEU A 105 17.44 0.37 -12.24
CA LEU A 105 16.40 0.22 -13.27
C LEU A 105 15.75 -1.18 -13.22
N PHE A 106 16.56 -2.22 -13.12
CA PHE A 106 16.04 -3.59 -12.99
C PHE A 106 15.21 -3.76 -11.72
N TYR A 107 15.62 -3.14 -10.61
CA TYR A 107 14.85 -3.16 -9.37
C TYR A 107 13.49 -2.47 -9.51
N LEU A 108 13.43 -1.34 -10.22
CA LEU A 108 12.17 -0.62 -10.50
C LEU A 108 11.23 -1.38 -11.43
N LEU A 109 11.78 -2.17 -12.36
CA LEU A 109 11.00 -3.03 -13.25
C LEU A 109 10.47 -4.29 -12.54
N GLY A 110 10.98 -4.57 -11.34
CA GLY A 110 10.68 -5.78 -10.59
C GLY A 110 11.51 -6.96 -11.09
N THR A 111 12.28 -7.56 -10.23
CA THR A 111 13.06 -8.76 -10.53
C THR A 111 12.63 -9.88 -9.61
N LEU A 112 12.43 -11.07 -10.17
CA LEU A 112 12.28 -12.32 -9.43
C LEU A 112 13.67 -12.93 -9.21
N THR A 113 14.54 -12.18 -8.53
CA THR A 113 15.86 -12.66 -8.15
C THR A 113 15.82 -13.46 -6.84
N GLU A 114 16.95 -14.04 -6.47
CA GLU A 114 17.08 -14.85 -5.25
C GLU A 114 16.65 -14.02 -4.03
N GLY A 115 15.46 -14.32 -3.50
CA GLY A 115 14.93 -13.69 -2.31
C GLY A 115 15.48 -14.32 -1.03
N ASP A 116 15.66 -13.54 0.00
CA ASP A 116 15.93 -14.04 1.35
C ASP A 116 14.68 -14.73 1.92
N TRP A 117 14.77 -16.04 2.16
CA TRP A 117 13.68 -16.83 2.74
C TRP A 117 13.16 -16.29 4.06
N GLY A 118 14.00 -15.61 4.85
CA GLY A 118 13.60 -14.94 6.09
C GLY A 118 12.67 -13.78 5.82
N LEU A 119 12.97 -12.93 4.83
CA LEU A 119 12.15 -11.77 4.45
C LEU A 119 10.83 -12.22 3.79
N ILE A 120 10.88 -13.26 2.96
CA ILE A 120 9.68 -13.91 2.39
C ILE A 120 8.78 -14.43 3.51
N GLY A 121 9.36 -15.07 4.55
CA GLY A 121 8.62 -15.55 5.71
C GLY A 121 7.95 -14.42 6.50
N ILE A 122 8.63 -13.28 6.70
CA ILE A 122 8.07 -12.10 7.36
C ILE A 122 6.89 -11.55 6.55
N SER A 123 7.08 -11.34 5.24
CA SER A 123 6.01 -10.85 4.36
C SER A 123 4.84 -11.81 4.29
N GLY A 124 5.11 -13.11 4.16
CA GLY A 124 4.09 -14.16 4.19
C GLY A 124 3.26 -14.14 5.46
N THR A 125 3.92 -13.92 6.60
CA THR A 125 3.25 -13.79 7.90
C THR A 125 2.33 -12.57 7.94
N ILE A 126 2.80 -11.40 7.51
CA ILE A 126 1.99 -10.17 7.44
C ILE A 126 0.78 -10.38 6.53
N ILE A 127 0.98 -10.98 5.37
CA ILE A 127 -0.09 -11.26 4.40
C ILE A 127 -1.11 -12.25 4.99
N LEU A 128 -0.66 -13.31 5.63
CA LEU A 128 -1.54 -14.32 6.24
C LEU A 128 -2.40 -13.70 7.36
N PHE A 129 -1.77 -12.95 8.28
CA PHE A 129 -2.52 -12.23 9.32
C PHE A 129 -3.50 -11.22 8.74
N GLY A 130 -3.12 -10.50 7.70
CA GLY A 130 -3.99 -9.56 6.99
C GLY A 130 -5.19 -10.26 6.34
N LEU A 131 -5.00 -11.43 5.72
CA LEU A 131 -6.07 -12.24 5.14
C LEU A 131 -7.04 -12.74 6.21
N VAL A 132 -6.54 -13.30 7.31
CA VAL A 132 -7.38 -13.76 8.43
C VAL A 132 -8.16 -12.58 9.01
N PHE A 133 -7.49 -11.44 9.22
CA PHE A 133 -8.14 -10.25 9.75
C PHE A 133 -9.25 -9.74 8.81
N THR A 134 -8.99 -9.62 7.52
CA THR A 134 -10.01 -9.17 6.55
C THR A 134 -11.14 -10.18 6.40
N TRP A 135 -10.87 -11.47 6.57
CA TRP A 135 -11.90 -12.50 6.58
C TRP A 135 -12.83 -12.37 7.80
N LEU A 136 -12.31 -12.05 8.98
CA LEU A 136 -13.14 -11.77 10.18
C LEU A 136 -14.07 -10.56 9.98
N PHE A 137 -13.69 -9.60 9.15
CA PHE A 137 -14.47 -8.41 8.79
C PHE A 137 -15.26 -8.58 7.48
N SER A 138 -15.39 -9.80 6.96
CA SER A 138 -16.09 -10.07 5.69
C SER A 138 -17.55 -9.65 5.70
N ARG A 139 -18.23 -9.81 6.85
CA ARG A 139 -19.64 -9.39 7.02
C ARG A 139 -19.76 -7.87 6.87
N GLU A 140 -18.96 -7.11 7.59
CA GLU A 140 -18.96 -5.65 7.53
C GLU A 140 -18.59 -5.17 6.12
N LEU A 141 -17.62 -5.82 5.47
CA LEU A 141 -17.23 -5.52 4.08
C LEU A 141 -18.40 -5.74 3.12
N ASN A 142 -19.09 -6.88 3.21
CA ASN A 142 -20.24 -7.18 2.35
C ASN A 142 -21.39 -6.18 2.55
N ILE A 143 -21.60 -5.69 3.76
CA ILE A 143 -22.61 -4.67 4.02
C ILE A 143 -22.16 -3.31 3.47
N LEU A 144 -20.86 -2.98 3.59
CA LEU A 144 -20.28 -1.73 3.06
C LEU A 144 -20.39 -1.64 1.52
N THR A 145 -20.32 -2.76 0.80
CA THR A 145 -20.51 -2.77 -0.66
C THR A 145 -21.88 -2.30 -1.09
N GLN A 146 -22.92 -2.48 -0.25
CA GLN A 146 -24.29 -2.03 -0.51
C GLN A 146 -24.49 -0.53 -0.26
N GLY A 147 -23.52 0.14 0.34
CA GLY A 147 -23.56 1.58 0.60
C GLY A 147 -23.33 1.95 2.06
N GLU A 148 -22.74 3.13 2.27
CA GLU A 148 -22.44 3.60 3.64
C GLU A 148 -23.70 3.89 4.46
N ALA A 149 -24.75 4.42 3.82
CA ALA A 149 -26.03 4.68 4.48
C ALA A 149 -26.69 3.36 4.92
N THR A 150 -26.73 2.38 4.03
CA THR A 150 -27.26 1.03 4.35
C THR A 150 -26.46 0.40 5.48
N ALA A 151 -25.14 0.47 5.42
CA ALA A 151 -24.26 -0.08 6.46
C ALA A 151 -24.49 0.59 7.82
N PHE A 152 -24.68 1.89 7.85
CA PHE A 152 -25.00 2.63 9.06
C PHE A 152 -26.35 2.19 9.67
N HIS A 153 -27.39 2.06 8.85
CA HIS A 153 -28.72 1.59 9.30
C HIS A 153 -28.70 0.13 9.81
N LEU A 154 -27.79 -0.69 9.28
CA LEU A 154 -27.57 -2.07 9.74
C LEU A 154 -26.63 -2.17 10.96
N GLY A 155 -26.29 -1.02 11.59
CA GLY A 155 -25.50 -0.96 12.82
C GLY A 155 -23.98 -1.14 12.63
N VAL A 156 -23.47 -1.09 11.38
CA VAL A 156 -22.04 -1.15 11.13
C VAL A 156 -21.40 0.21 11.42
N ASN A 157 -20.34 0.21 12.22
CA ASN A 157 -19.52 1.41 12.38
C ASN A 157 -18.66 1.62 11.12
N VAL A 158 -19.22 2.33 10.13
CA VAL A 158 -18.66 2.55 8.80
C VAL A 158 -17.22 3.11 8.86
N GLY A 159 -17.00 4.12 9.69
CA GLY A 159 -15.67 4.76 9.81
C GLY A 159 -14.61 3.80 10.35
N ARG A 160 -14.94 3.03 11.38
CA ARG A 160 -14.03 2.06 11.98
C ARG A 160 -13.77 0.88 11.05
N ALA A 161 -14.80 0.32 10.44
CA ALA A 161 -14.67 -0.81 9.52
C ALA A 161 -13.83 -0.43 8.28
N LYS A 162 -14.11 0.71 7.64
CA LYS A 162 -13.32 1.21 6.52
C LYS A 162 -11.85 1.41 6.90
N LYS A 163 -11.58 2.06 8.04
CA LYS A 163 -10.21 2.30 8.51
C LYS A 163 -9.44 0.99 8.70
N LEU A 164 -10.03 0.03 9.42
CA LEU A 164 -9.37 -1.23 9.75
C LEU A 164 -9.12 -2.09 8.50
N LEU A 165 -10.12 -2.22 7.64
CA LEU A 165 -9.99 -2.94 6.38
C LEU A 165 -8.99 -2.28 5.44
N PHE A 166 -8.98 -0.94 5.37
CA PHE A 166 -8.02 -0.19 4.55
C PHE A 166 -6.59 -0.42 5.05
N ILE A 167 -6.33 -0.32 6.35
CA ILE A 167 -5.00 -0.56 6.92
C ILE A 167 -4.55 -2.00 6.67
N ALA A 168 -5.41 -2.97 6.92
CA ALA A 168 -5.07 -4.39 6.74
C ALA A 168 -4.77 -4.73 5.28
N SER A 169 -5.62 -4.31 4.34
CA SER A 169 -5.40 -4.56 2.91
C SER A 169 -4.13 -3.87 2.41
N SER A 170 -3.89 -2.65 2.84
CA SER A 170 -2.71 -1.89 2.47
C SER A 170 -1.41 -2.46 3.05
N ALA A 171 -1.44 -2.96 4.29
CA ALA A 171 -0.29 -3.65 4.89
C ALA A 171 0.06 -4.94 4.12
N MET A 172 -0.94 -5.70 3.66
CA MET A 172 -0.71 -6.86 2.80
C MET A 172 -0.05 -6.48 1.47
N VAL A 173 -0.48 -5.37 0.86
CA VAL A 173 0.12 -4.87 -0.39
C VAL A 173 1.55 -4.38 -0.15
N ALA A 174 1.78 -3.61 0.90
CA ALA A 174 3.11 -3.12 1.26
C ALA A 174 4.09 -4.29 1.49
N ALA A 175 3.66 -5.33 2.22
CA ALA A 175 4.46 -6.53 2.43
C ALA A 175 4.74 -7.31 1.14
N ALA A 176 3.79 -7.36 0.21
CA ALA A 176 3.96 -8.05 -1.07
C ALA A 176 4.86 -7.28 -2.05
N VAL A 177 4.88 -5.95 -1.98
CA VAL A 177 5.70 -5.10 -2.87
C VAL A 177 7.13 -4.97 -2.34
N ALA A 178 7.34 -5.14 -1.02
CA ALA A 178 8.66 -4.99 -0.41
C ALA A 178 9.60 -6.19 -0.64
N VAL A 179 9.07 -7.37 -1.00
CA VAL A 179 9.82 -8.59 -1.32
C VAL A 179 10.16 -8.62 -2.79
#